data_5cc95d4617de27b0380c79ccb8a6769f
#
_entry.id   5cc95d4617de27b0380c79ccb8a6769f
#
_cell.length_a   1.000
_cell.length_b   1.000
_cell.length_c   1.000
_cell.angle_alpha   90.00
_cell.angle_beta   90.00
_cell.angle_gamma   90.00
#
_symmetry.space_group_name_H-M   'P 1'
#
loop_
_entity.id
_entity.type
_entity.pdbx_description
1 polymer ?
#
loop_
_entity_poly.entity_id
_entity_poly.type
_entity_poly.pdbx_seq_one_letter_code
_entity_poly.pdbx_strand_id
1 'polypeptide(L)'
;MRKPLLTAALLATAAWTIPVRAQQIDLSDKIRLNGYSNFEFEYMPSKAGRGDGNASFDAQEFDLVFNIIPTDRLRVNADMRWEHGVATEDSRGNAAISHAFAEYTVRDALRLRAGKILLPFGIYNEIHTAKPAIFLYKEPFAVYKTEKLGGVRRFQPRSGAGLEALGSGGLGGVDADYTVLVVNGETTGKKDPFEEDDNRAKSLTARFRVHPASWVMLGTSYYHDQLTEFDATGKDTGRRTRQSSYVQSLELSPGPVLVQGEWARGNVTPSSAPGTDMEGWYAVASVMLLDRYRPYVELQHFDPSRKLANDEVRIVSPGVNLRMDGGLYLKFQVDKYHSLPANTRFKGVDYTELTAAVAVAF
;
A
#
# COMPACT_ATOMS: atom_id res chain seq x y z
N MET A 1 6.70 42.33 -21.36
CA MET A 1 7.04 41.74 -20.06
C MET A 1 5.90 40.81 -19.67
N ARG A 2 6.06 39.53 -19.97
CA ARG A 2 5.10 38.46 -19.61
C ARG A 2 5.71 37.71 -18.42
N LYS A 3 5.05 37.72 -17.26
CA LYS A 3 5.42 36.91 -16.08
C LYS A 3 5.05 35.46 -16.33
N PRO A 4 5.88 34.50 -15.97
CA PRO A 4 5.52 33.08 -16.07
C PRO A 4 4.59 32.70 -14.92
N LEU A 5 3.40 32.23 -15.27
CA LEU A 5 2.49 31.47 -14.42
C LEU A 5 2.96 30.01 -14.44
N LEU A 6 3.89 29.66 -13.58
CA LEU A 6 4.43 28.29 -13.50
C LEU A 6 4.82 27.98 -12.04
N THR A 7 3.85 27.93 -11.12
CA THR A 7 4.17 27.49 -9.75
C THR A 7 2.98 26.85 -9.02
N ALA A 8 2.08 26.15 -9.71
CA ALA A 8 0.93 25.52 -9.05
C ALA A 8 0.65 24.06 -9.45
N ALA A 9 1.53 23.41 -10.22
CA ALA A 9 1.22 22.10 -10.81
C ALA A 9 1.86 20.88 -10.11
N LEU A 10 2.62 21.05 -9.04
CA LEU A 10 3.53 19.99 -8.52
C LEU A 10 3.06 19.26 -7.27
N LEU A 11 1.81 19.41 -6.88
CA LEU A 11 1.19 18.61 -5.78
C LEU A 11 0.03 17.74 -6.27
N ALA A 12 -0.15 17.59 -7.57
CA ALA A 12 -1.36 17.01 -8.15
C ALA A 12 -1.27 15.51 -8.51
N THR A 13 -0.15 14.84 -8.33
CA THR A 13 0.02 13.45 -8.82
C THR A 13 -0.32 12.34 -7.84
N ALA A 14 -0.70 12.68 -6.60
CA ALA A 14 -1.32 11.73 -5.69
C ALA A 14 -2.77 12.11 -5.33
N ALA A 15 -3.38 13.06 -6.00
CA ALA A 15 -4.51 13.79 -5.45
C ALA A 15 -5.69 14.00 -6.38
N TRP A 16 -5.97 13.06 -7.26
CA TRP A 16 -7.34 12.92 -7.75
C TRP A 16 -8.18 11.96 -6.89
N THR A 17 -7.63 11.53 -5.77
CA THR A 17 -8.45 11.32 -4.60
C THR A 17 -8.90 12.70 -4.14
N ILE A 18 -10.18 12.97 -4.14
CA ILE A 18 -10.88 14.12 -3.58
C ILE A 18 -10.04 14.67 -2.43
N PRO A 19 -9.73 15.99 -2.39
CA PRO A 19 -8.97 16.53 -1.29
C PRO A 19 -9.73 16.21 0.00
N VAL A 20 -9.23 15.24 0.75
CA VAL A 20 -9.57 15.11 2.15
C VAL A 20 -9.09 16.42 2.73
N ARG A 21 -9.99 17.35 3.04
CA ARG A 21 -9.67 18.45 3.92
C ARG A 21 -9.59 17.88 5.32
N ALA A 22 -8.52 17.13 5.58
CA ALA A 22 -8.08 16.91 6.93
C ALA A 22 -7.90 18.30 7.54
N GLN A 23 -8.44 18.53 8.71
CA GLN A 23 -8.17 19.75 9.45
C GLN A 23 -6.72 19.66 9.90
N GLN A 24 -5.83 20.31 9.16
CA GLN A 24 -4.42 20.41 9.52
C GLN A 24 -4.31 21.28 10.77
N ILE A 25 -3.65 20.78 11.79
CA ILE A 25 -3.32 21.54 12.98
C ILE A 25 -1.92 22.14 12.80
N ASP A 26 -1.84 23.43 12.65
CA ASP A 26 -0.56 24.15 12.60
C ASP A 26 -0.07 24.41 14.02
N LEU A 27 0.89 23.62 14.49
CA LEU A 27 1.54 23.81 15.79
C LEU A 27 2.51 24.99 15.77
N SER A 28 3.05 25.31 14.60
CA SER A 28 3.86 26.50 14.31
C SER A 28 3.95 26.67 12.79
N ASP A 29 4.58 27.74 12.32
CA ASP A 29 4.90 27.95 10.88
C ASP A 29 5.68 26.78 10.25
N LYS A 30 6.32 25.95 11.08
CA LYS A 30 7.21 24.88 10.64
C LYS A 30 6.72 23.47 10.99
N ILE A 31 5.69 23.34 11.81
CA ILE A 31 5.20 22.03 12.28
C ILE A 31 3.71 21.94 12.01
N ARG A 32 3.34 20.97 11.20
CA ARG A 32 1.96 20.62 10.86
C ARG A 32 1.67 19.22 11.34
N LEU A 33 0.56 19.08 12.04
CA LEU A 33 0.04 17.80 12.51
C LEU A 33 -1.22 17.47 11.73
N ASN A 34 -1.27 16.27 11.18
CA ASN A 34 -2.46 15.68 10.60
C ASN A 34 -2.69 14.33 11.29
N GLY A 35 -3.87 13.79 11.16
CA GLY A 35 -4.13 12.46 11.67
C GLY A 35 -5.28 11.79 10.96
N TYR A 36 -5.39 10.50 11.19
CA TYR A 36 -6.54 9.73 10.76
C TYR A 36 -6.81 8.60 11.74
N SER A 37 -8.06 8.15 11.76
CA SER A 37 -8.48 7.00 12.54
C SER A 37 -9.43 6.14 11.72
N ASN A 38 -9.40 4.86 11.94
CA ASN A 38 -10.26 3.90 11.29
C ASN A 38 -10.81 2.90 12.31
N PHE A 39 -12.14 2.74 12.29
CA PHE A 39 -12.86 1.77 13.06
C PHE A 39 -13.60 0.85 12.12
N GLU A 40 -13.42 -0.45 12.26
CA GLU A 40 -13.93 -1.46 11.32
C GLU A 40 -14.94 -2.38 11.99
N PHE A 41 -15.85 -2.90 11.18
CA PHE A 41 -16.73 -4.01 11.50
C PHE A 41 -16.58 -5.05 10.42
N GLU A 42 -16.34 -6.29 10.80
CA GLU A 42 -16.21 -7.44 9.92
C GLU A 42 -17.12 -8.56 10.37
N TYR A 43 -17.84 -9.14 9.42
CA TYR A 43 -18.61 -10.36 9.64
C TYR A 43 -18.21 -11.40 8.61
N MET A 44 -17.67 -12.50 9.09
CA MET A 44 -17.21 -13.62 8.27
C MET A 44 -17.98 -14.88 8.64
N PRO A 45 -18.76 -15.48 7.74
CA PRO A 45 -19.51 -16.69 8.04
C PRO A 45 -18.58 -17.88 8.28
N SER A 46 -18.99 -18.81 9.14
CA SER A 46 -18.23 -19.97 9.61
C SER A 46 -17.81 -20.99 8.52
N LYS A 47 -18.45 -20.92 7.35
CA LYS A 47 -18.22 -21.89 6.24
C LYS A 47 -16.84 -21.87 5.62
N ALA A 48 -16.06 -20.84 5.88
CA ALA A 48 -14.74 -20.67 5.25
C ALA A 48 -13.58 -21.38 5.97
N GLY A 49 -13.85 -22.10 7.07
CA GLY A 49 -12.78 -22.59 7.95
C GLY A 49 -11.96 -21.46 8.57
N ARG A 50 -12.47 -20.25 8.48
CA ARG A 50 -11.93 -19.00 9.02
C ARG A 50 -13.03 -18.39 9.89
N GLY A 51 -12.76 -18.30 11.14
CA GLY A 51 -13.76 -17.74 12.07
C GLY A 51 -14.88 -18.72 12.40
N ASP A 52 -15.59 -18.39 13.40
CA ASP A 52 -16.68 -19.13 14.03
C ASP A 52 -18.08 -18.56 13.68
N GLY A 53 -18.15 -17.70 12.66
CA GLY A 53 -19.36 -16.98 12.28
C GLY A 53 -19.60 -15.72 13.10
N ASN A 54 -18.63 -15.25 13.86
CA ASN A 54 -18.75 -14.08 14.69
C ASN A 54 -18.64 -12.78 13.90
N ALA A 55 -19.36 -11.78 14.38
CA ALA A 55 -19.17 -10.39 13.99
C ALA A 55 -18.16 -9.75 14.96
N SER A 56 -17.21 -8.99 14.42
CA SER A 56 -16.18 -8.32 15.20
C SER A 56 -16.12 -6.83 14.91
N PHE A 57 -15.98 -6.04 15.97
CA PHE A 57 -15.56 -4.66 15.89
C PHE A 57 -14.05 -4.58 16.11
N ASP A 58 -13.37 -3.75 15.32
CA ASP A 58 -11.93 -3.54 15.39
C ASP A 58 -11.62 -2.03 15.45
N ALA A 59 -10.95 -1.59 16.53
CA ALA A 59 -10.33 -0.28 16.62
C ALA A 59 -9.02 -0.33 15.84
N GLN A 60 -9.13 -0.38 14.51
CA GLN A 60 -8.06 -0.80 13.62
C GLN A 60 -6.82 0.08 13.75
N GLU A 61 -6.99 1.41 13.65
CA GLU A 61 -5.84 2.31 13.70
C GLU A 61 -6.21 3.72 14.15
N PHE A 62 -5.24 4.37 14.79
CA PHE A 62 -5.19 5.79 15.04
C PHE A 62 -3.78 6.26 14.71
N ASP A 63 -3.64 7.24 13.81
CA ASP A 63 -2.36 7.70 13.30
C ASP A 63 -2.20 9.21 13.49
N LEU A 64 -0.97 9.63 13.83
CA LEU A 64 -0.54 11.02 13.87
C LEU A 64 0.61 11.23 12.91
N VAL A 65 0.41 12.11 11.95
CA VAL A 65 1.39 12.43 10.89
C VAL A 65 1.99 13.80 11.14
N PHE A 66 3.26 13.82 11.50
CA PHE A 66 4.05 15.03 11.71
C PHE A 66 4.74 15.43 10.41
N ASN A 67 4.51 16.68 9.99
CA ASN A 67 5.26 17.33 8.91
C ASN A 67 6.04 18.49 9.51
N ILE A 68 7.35 18.36 9.58
CA ILE A 68 8.27 19.38 10.09
C ILE A 68 9.02 19.95 8.91
N ILE A 69 8.98 21.28 8.74
CA ILE A 69 9.54 22.00 7.59
C ILE A 69 10.57 23.02 8.11
N PRO A 70 11.79 22.57 8.49
CA PRO A 70 12.81 23.46 9.04
C PRO A 70 13.24 24.54 8.08
N THR A 71 13.29 24.24 6.78
CA THR A 71 13.62 25.17 5.69
C THR A 71 12.81 24.83 4.44
N ASP A 72 12.82 25.70 3.43
CA ASP A 72 12.13 25.49 2.14
C ASP A 72 12.61 24.22 1.39
N ARG A 73 13.79 23.72 1.73
CA ARG A 73 14.40 22.54 1.08
C ARG A 73 14.42 21.30 1.96
N LEU A 74 14.24 21.43 3.26
CA LEU A 74 14.31 20.32 4.20
C LEU A 74 12.94 20.09 4.81
N ARG A 75 12.46 18.85 4.73
CA ARG A 75 11.25 18.36 5.37
C ARG A 75 11.55 17.07 6.12
N VAL A 76 10.96 16.92 7.30
CA VAL A 76 10.92 15.66 8.03
C VAL A 76 9.45 15.24 8.12
N ASN A 77 9.17 14.01 7.77
CA ASN A 77 7.83 13.43 7.87
C ASN A 77 7.89 12.17 8.72
N ALA A 78 6.98 12.03 9.66
CA ALA A 78 6.85 10.84 10.50
C ALA A 78 5.37 10.52 10.73
N ASP A 79 5.02 9.25 10.62
CA ASP A 79 3.69 8.71 10.88
C ASP A 79 3.79 7.74 12.06
N MET A 80 3.17 8.14 13.17
CA MET A 80 3.06 7.34 14.40
C MET A 80 1.70 6.69 14.43
N ARG A 81 1.70 5.36 14.53
CA ARG A 81 0.52 4.53 14.46
C ARG A 81 0.26 3.77 15.75
N TRP A 82 -0.99 3.66 16.11
CA TRP A 82 -1.53 2.73 17.11
C TRP A 82 -2.56 1.82 16.43
N GLU A 83 -2.34 0.50 16.49
CA GLU A 83 -3.19 -0.52 15.87
C GLU A 83 -3.89 -1.36 16.93
N HIS A 84 -5.15 -1.76 16.66
CA HIS A 84 -5.97 -2.64 17.51
C HIS A 84 -6.11 -2.16 18.96
N GLY A 85 -6.29 -0.85 19.13
CA GLY A 85 -6.24 -0.18 20.43
C GLY A 85 -4.80 0.10 20.88
N VAL A 86 -4.67 0.90 21.92
CA VAL A 86 -3.37 1.17 22.55
C VAL A 86 -2.95 -0.08 23.33
N ALA A 87 -1.64 -0.33 23.44
CA ALA A 87 -1.11 -1.33 24.35
C ALA A 87 -1.70 -1.10 25.74
N THR A 88 -2.63 -1.96 26.14
CA THR A 88 -3.33 -1.89 27.41
C THR A 88 -2.69 -2.83 28.42
N GLU A 89 -3.25 -2.87 29.61
CA GLU A 89 -2.89 -3.81 30.69
C GLU A 89 -2.85 -5.27 30.20
N ASP A 90 -3.64 -5.61 29.19
CA ASP A 90 -3.67 -6.94 28.56
C ASP A 90 -2.56 -7.14 27.51
N SER A 91 -1.66 -6.19 27.31
CA SER A 91 -0.58 -6.21 26.29
C SER A 91 -1.08 -6.50 24.86
N ARG A 92 -2.29 -6.07 24.55
CA ARG A 92 -2.93 -6.23 23.24
C ARG A 92 -2.92 -4.90 22.50
N GLY A 93 -2.51 -4.71 21.43
CA GLY A 93 -2.36 -3.47 20.69
C GLY A 93 -0.91 -3.22 20.37
N ASN A 94 -0.68 -2.44 19.36
CA ASN A 94 0.64 -2.17 18.83
C ASN A 94 0.83 -0.67 18.61
N ALA A 95 2.00 -0.16 18.99
CA ALA A 95 2.44 1.18 18.66
C ALA A 95 3.66 1.07 17.76
N ALA A 96 3.63 1.71 16.60
CA ALA A 96 4.68 1.61 15.60
C ALA A 96 4.91 2.96 14.90
N ILE A 97 6.07 3.11 14.30
CA ILE A 97 6.33 4.14 13.32
C ILE A 97 6.09 3.51 11.95
N SER A 98 5.05 3.94 11.25
CA SER A 98 4.71 3.47 9.91
C SER A 98 5.81 3.87 8.92
N HIS A 99 6.17 5.17 8.91
CA HIS A 99 7.32 5.70 8.20
C HIS A 99 7.91 6.90 8.97
N ALA A 100 9.19 7.17 8.78
CA ALA A 100 9.87 8.36 9.29
C ALA A 100 11.10 8.64 8.44
N PHE A 101 11.14 9.77 7.77
CA PHE A 101 12.23 10.15 6.89
C PHE A 101 12.50 11.65 6.86
N ALA A 102 13.74 12.02 6.55
CA ALA A 102 14.10 13.35 6.14
C ALA A 102 14.15 13.43 4.61
N GLU A 103 13.59 14.49 4.02
CA GLU A 103 13.62 14.78 2.59
C GLU A 103 14.34 16.08 2.33
N TYR A 104 15.31 16.07 1.42
CA TYR A 104 16.00 17.27 0.94
C TYR A 104 15.70 17.50 -0.54
N THR A 105 15.15 18.66 -0.86
CA THR A 105 14.84 19.08 -2.23
C THR A 105 16.06 19.78 -2.85
N VAL A 106 16.71 19.08 -3.80
CA VAL A 106 17.76 19.66 -4.64
C VAL A 106 17.12 20.54 -5.72
N ARG A 107 16.12 20.00 -6.41
CA ARG A 107 15.26 20.61 -7.42
C ARG A 107 14.03 19.71 -7.63
N ASP A 108 13.03 20.16 -8.37
CA ASP A 108 11.81 19.40 -8.62
C ASP A 108 12.07 18.02 -9.26
N ALA A 109 13.05 17.99 -10.16
CA ALA A 109 13.47 16.75 -10.80
C ALA A 109 14.36 15.85 -9.91
N LEU A 110 14.74 16.28 -8.69
CA LEU A 110 15.55 15.47 -7.75
C LEU A 110 15.30 15.89 -6.31
N ARG A 111 14.71 14.99 -5.55
CA ARG A 111 14.61 15.03 -4.10
C ARG A 111 15.25 13.76 -3.54
N LEU A 112 15.86 13.87 -2.39
CA LEU A 112 16.54 12.77 -1.70
C LEU A 112 15.87 12.56 -0.35
N ARG A 113 15.56 11.30 -0.01
CA ARG A 113 15.03 10.91 1.30
C ARG A 113 15.97 9.91 1.96
N ALA A 114 16.01 9.97 3.30
CA ALA A 114 16.69 9.01 4.13
C ALA A 114 15.85 8.69 5.37
N GLY A 115 15.74 7.40 5.72
CA GLY A 115 14.96 6.94 6.88
C GLY A 115 14.19 5.66 6.64
N LYS A 116 13.10 5.48 7.41
CA LYS A 116 12.11 4.42 7.17
C LYS A 116 11.11 4.91 6.14
N ILE A 117 11.13 4.31 4.98
CA ILE A 117 10.40 4.76 3.79
C ILE A 117 9.45 3.66 3.31
N LEU A 118 8.23 4.02 2.93
CA LEU A 118 7.30 3.11 2.26
C LEU A 118 7.79 2.84 0.84
N LEU A 119 7.78 1.58 0.41
CA LEU A 119 8.29 1.21 -0.90
C LEU A 119 7.39 1.78 -2.02
N PRO A 120 7.97 2.41 -3.05
CA PRO A 120 7.24 2.94 -4.20
C PRO A 120 6.82 1.79 -5.14
N PHE A 121 5.84 0.99 -4.74
CA PHE A 121 5.36 -0.16 -5.49
C PHE A 121 3.85 -0.05 -5.73
N GLY A 122 3.48 0.06 -7.00
CA GLY A 122 2.09 0.23 -7.42
C GLY A 122 1.44 1.53 -6.95
N ILE A 123 0.11 1.49 -6.85
CA ILE A 123 -0.74 2.64 -6.49
C ILE A 123 -0.90 2.79 -4.97
N TYR A 124 -1.13 1.67 -4.26
CA TYR A 124 -1.62 1.73 -2.87
C TYR A 124 -0.55 1.57 -1.80
N ASN A 125 0.67 1.08 -2.10
CA ASN A 125 1.62 0.75 -1.03
C ASN A 125 2.01 1.96 -0.16
N GLU A 126 2.12 3.15 -0.74
CA GLU A 126 2.46 4.39 0.00
C GLU A 126 1.26 5.02 0.72
N ILE A 127 0.02 4.60 0.41
CA ILE A 127 -1.21 5.17 0.99
C ILE A 127 -2.05 4.14 1.77
N HIS A 128 -1.57 2.89 1.86
CA HIS A 128 -2.34 1.77 2.42
C HIS A 128 -2.84 1.99 3.85
N THR A 129 -2.17 2.83 4.60
CA THR A 129 -2.50 3.13 5.99
C THR A 129 -3.51 4.26 6.11
N ALA A 130 -3.47 5.21 5.21
CA ALA A 130 -4.37 6.36 5.23
C ALA A 130 -5.77 5.97 4.71
N LYS A 131 -6.54 5.25 5.51
CA LYS A 131 -7.89 4.79 5.12
C LYS A 131 -8.81 5.87 4.56
N PRO A 132 -8.82 7.10 5.06
CA PRO A 132 -9.59 8.18 4.43
C PRO A 132 -9.16 8.51 3.00
N ALA A 133 -7.90 8.27 2.64
CA ALA A 133 -7.37 8.52 1.30
C ALA A 133 -7.73 7.40 0.30
N ILE A 134 -8.01 6.19 0.78
CA ILE A 134 -8.43 5.05 -0.04
C ILE A 134 -9.95 5.08 -0.16
N PHE A 135 -10.50 5.08 -1.37
CA PHE A 135 -11.96 5.03 -1.52
C PHE A 135 -12.53 3.62 -1.35
N LEU A 136 -11.75 2.58 -1.54
CA LEU A 136 -12.08 1.20 -1.23
C LEU A 136 -12.16 0.98 0.30
N TYR A 137 -12.75 -0.12 0.72
CA TYR A 137 -12.71 -0.52 2.12
C TYR A 137 -11.28 -0.79 2.59
N LYS A 138 -10.53 -1.57 1.81
CA LYS A 138 -9.09 -1.86 2.01
C LYS A 138 -8.36 -1.82 0.66
N GLU A 139 -7.03 -1.76 0.70
CA GLU A 139 -6.22 -1.97 -0.49
C GLU A 139 -6.42 -3.37 -1.08
N PRO A 140 -6.34 -3.56 -2.41
CA PRO A 140 -6.56 -4.83 -3.08
C PRO A 140 -5.62 -5.93 -2.58
N PHE A 141 -6.17 -7.02 -2.05
CA PHE A 141 -5.39 -8.11 -1.46
C PHE A 141 -4.52 -8.84 -2.48
N ALA A 142 -5.03 -8.99 -3.70
CA ALA A 142 -4.35 -9.72 -4.78
C ALA A 142 -2.98 -9.13 -5.16
N VAL A 143 -2.70 -7.87 -4.83
CA VAL A 143 -1.41 -7.20 -5.08
C VAL A 143 -0.69 -6.83 -3.78
N TYR A 144 -1.42 -6.39 -2.75
CA TYR A 144 -0.80 -5.78 -1.55
C TYR A 144 -0.81 -6.67 -0.31
N LYS A 145 -1.64 -7.71 -0.27
CA LYS A 145 -1.79 -8.62 0.89
C LYS A 145 -1.93 -10.08 0.45
N THR A 146 -1.07 -10.54 -0.44
CA THR A 146 -1.11 -11.88 -1.03
C THR A 146 -1.05 -12.99 0.01
N GLU A 147 -0.42 -12.76 1.15
CA GLU A 147 -0.40 -13.68 2.29
C GLU A 147 -1.79 -13.93 2.89
N LYS A 148 -2.74 -13.02 2.67
CA LYS A 148 -4.13 -13.20 3.05
C LYS A 148 -4.88 -14.13 2.09
N LEU A 149 -4.38 -14.34 0.88
CA LEU A 149 -5.00 -15.13 -0.18
C LEU A 149 -4.30 -16.47 -0.45
N GLY A 150 -3.40 -16.90 0.43
CA GLY A 150 -2.65 -18.15 0.28
C GLY A 150 -1.28 -17.99 -0.36
N GLY A 151 -0.82 -16.77 -0.57
CA GLY A 151 0.53 -16.49 -1.03
C GLY A 151 1.58 -16.88 0.00
N VAL A 152 2.71 -17.39 -0.48
CA VAL A 152 3.86 -17.72 0.37
C VAL A 152 4.48 -16.44 0.93
N ARG A 153 4.51 -15.39 0.11
CA ARG A 153 5.06 -14.07 0.43
C ARG A 153 4.24 -12.99 -0.24
N ARG A 154 4.48 -11.73 0.18
CA ARG A 154 4.03 -10.55 -0.56
C ARG A 154 4.89 -10.35 -1.81
N PHE A 155 4.39 -9.59 -2.78
CA PHE A 155 5.20 -9.13 -3.91
C PHE A 155 6.38 -8.26 -3.44
N GLN A 156 6.19 -7.47 -2.38
CA GLN A 156 7.20 -6.60 -1.77
C GLN A 156 6.90 -6.39 -0.28
N PRO A 157 7.86 -6.00 0.54
CA PRO A 157 7.59 -5.46 1.87
C PRO A 157 6.92 -4.08 1.78
N ARG A 158 6.31 -3.61 2.84
CA ARG A 158 5.65 -2.30 2.87
C ARG A 158 6.64 -1.15 2.94
N SER A 159 7.67 -1.30 3.76
CA SER A 159 8.65 -0.26 4.04
C SER A 159 10.03 -0.86 4.25
N GLY A 160 11.06 -0.02 4.18
CA GLY A 160 12.44 -0.36 4.49
C GLY A 160 13.22 0.84 5.00
N ALA A 161 14.34 0.58 5.69
CA ALA A 161 15.27 1.62 6.12
C ALA A 161 16.34 1.84 5.05
N GLY A 162 16.47 3.07 4.53
CA GLY A 162 17.46 3.36 3.50
C GLY A 162 17.36 4.73 2.87
N LEU A 163 17.69 4.78 1.58
CA LEU A 163 17.81 6.01 0.78
C LEU A 163 16.92 5.96 -0.45
N GLU A 164 16.24 7.07 -0.73
CA GLU A 164 15.37 7.22 -1.90
C GLU A 164 15.75 8.46 -2.69
N ALA A 165 15.77 8.33 -4.01
CA ALA A 165 15.82 9.42 -4.97
C ALA A 165 14.52 9.44 -5.78
N LEU A 166 13.87 10.61 -5.83
CA LEU A 166 12.62 10.78 -6.55
C LEU A 166 12.56 12.14 -7.23
N GLY A 167 11.76 12.24 -8.26
CA GLY A 167 11.58 13.48 -8.99
C GLY A 167 10.48 13.41 -10.01
N SER A 168 10.15 14.57 -10.57
CA SER A 168 9.14 14.71 -11.62
C SER A 168 9.56 15.76 -12.64
N GLY A 169 8.99 15.66 -13.84
CA GLY A 169 9.25 16.63 -14.91
C GLY A 169 8.54 16.27 -16.20
N GLY A 170 8.61 17.16 -17.18
CA GLY A 170 8.08 16.91 -18.52
C GLY A 170 9.03 16.07 -19.37
N LEU A 171 8.51 15.01 -19.98
CA LEU A 171 9.22 14.16 -20.91
C LEU A 171 8.50 14.19 -22.28
N GLY A 172 9.01 14.99 -23.23
CA GLY A 172 8.42 15.11 -24.57
C GLY A 172 6.98 15.64 -24.57
N GLY A 173 6.62 16.53 -23.64
CA GLY A 173 5.25 17.09 -23.50
C GLY A 173 4.30 16.25 -22.64
N VAL A 174 4.78 15.15 -22.07
CA VAL A 174 4.05 14.28 -21.14
C VAL A 174 4.66 14.45 -19.75
N ASP A 175 3.84 14.60 -18.72
CA ASP A 175 4.31 14.62 -17.34
C ASP A 175 4.74 13.22 -16.91
N ALA A 176 5.88 13.16 -16.23
CA ALA A 176 6.43 11.90 -15.73
C ALA A 176 7.02 12.07 -14.33
N ASP A 177 7.00 11.01 -13.54
CA ASP A 177 7.69 10.92 -12.27
C ASP A 177 8.41 9.59 -12.10
N TYR A 178 9.47 9.61 -11.30
CA TYR A 178 10.25 8.42 -10.98
C TYR A 178 10.60 8.39 -9.50
N THR A 179 10.80 7.19 -9.01
CA THR A 179 11.32 6.93 -7.66
C THR A 179 12.24 5.73 -7.69
N VAL A 180 13.39 5.83 -7.05
CA VAL A 180 14.34 4.72 -6.85
C VAL A 180 14.70 4.67 -5.38
N LEU A 181 14.48 3.52 -4.76
CA LEU A 181 14.67 3.29 -3.33
C LEU A 181 15.63 2.12 -3.13
N VAL A 182 16.65 2.32 -2.30
CA VAL A 182 17.58 1.27 -1.85
C VAL A 182 17.48 1.18 -0.33
N VAL A 183 17.11 0.00 0.18
CA VAL A 183 16.89 -0.23 1.62
C VAL A 183 17.54 -1.53 2.07
N ASN A 184 17.64 -1.72 3.39
CA ASN A 184 17.84 -3.04 3.95
C ASN A 184 16.72 -3.96 3.46
N GLY A 185 17.06 -5.17 3.06
CA GLY A 185 16.10 -6.17 2.61
C GLY A 185 15.20 -6.66 3.74
N GLU A 186 14.20 -7.49 3.39
CA GLU A 186 13.47 -8.26 4.40
C GLU A 186 14.41 -9.24 5.09
N THR A 187 14.29 -9.36 6.41
CA THR A 187 15.00 -10.36 7.18
C THR A 187 14.11 -11.57 7.45
N THR A 188 14.71 -12.76 7.39
CA THR A 188 14.04 -14.02 7.80
C THR A 188 14.55 -14.50 9.15
N GLY A 189 15.54 -13.80 9.71
CA GLY A 189 16.19 -14.09 10.97
C GLY A 189 15.67 -13.27 12.16
N LYS A 190 16.50 -13.16 13.18
CA LYS A 190 16.18 -12.45 14.43
C LYS A 190 16.49 -10.94 14.40
N LYS A 191 17.12 -10.46 13.32
CA LYS A 191 17.50 -9.06 13.19
C LYS A 191 16.32 -8.21 12.74
N ASP A 192 16.25 -6.99 13.25
CA ASP A 192 15.31 -5.99 12.81
C ASP A 192 15.84 -5.30 11.55
N PRO A 193 15.19 -5.40 10.38
CA PRO A 193 15.66 -4.77 9.14
C PRO A 193 15.72 -3.24 9.19
N PHE A 194 15.11 -2.62 10.20
CA PHE A 194 15.19 -1.17 10.42
C PHE A 194 16.40 -0.75 11.23
N GLU A 195 17.07 -1.68 11.90
CA GLU A 195 18.27 -1.45 12.70
C GLU A 195 19.49 -2.09 12.04
N GLU A 196 19.41 -3.37 11.67
CA GLU A 196 20.53 -4.15 11.17
C GLU A 196 20.08 -5.11 10.05
N ASP A 197 20.82 -5.11 8.93
CA ASP A 197 20.63 -6.07 7.86
C ASP A 197 21.27 -7.42 8.22
N ASP A 198 20.66 -8.52 7.79
CA ASP A 198 21.20 -9.88 8.00
C ASP A 198 22.15 -10.32 6.89
N ASN A 199 22.33 -9.50 5.84
CA ASN A 199 23.26 -9.75 4.74
C ASN A 199 23.79 -8.46 4.11
N ARG A 200 24.66 -8.58 3.11
CA ARG A 200 25.24 -7.42 2.42
C ARG A 200 24.44 -6.93 1.22
N ALA A 201 23.51 -7.75 0.73
CA ALA A 201 22.66 -7.36 -0.37
C ALA A 201 21.64 -6.31 0.09
N LYS A 202 21.39 -5.32 -0.74
CA LYS A 202 20.36 -4.32 -0.48
C LYS A 202 19.18 -4.58 -1.39
N SER A 203 17.98 -4.35 -0.86
CA SER A 203 16.76 -4.36 -1.64
C SER A 203 16.67 -3.12 -2.52
N LEU A 204 16.21 -3.30 -3.73
CA LEU A 204 15.99 -2.24 -4.71
C LEU A 204 14.51 -2.18 -5.09
N THR A 205 13.92 -0.99 -5.00
CA THR A 205 12.60 -0.71 -5.59
C THR A 205 12.73 0.47 -6.54
N ALA A 206 12.10 0.37 -7.70
CA ALA A 206 12.01 1.46 -8.65
C ALA A 206 10.58 1.59 -9.17
N ARG A 207 10.10 2.82 -9.33
CA ARG A 207 8.81 3.13 -9.96
C ARG A 207 8.99 4.23 -11.00
N PHE A 208 8.28 4.09 -12.10
CA PHE A 208 8.15 5.11 -13.14
C PHE A 208 6.68 5.26 -13.52
N ARG A 209 6.20 6.50 -13.60
CA ARG A 209 4.83 6.82 -14.01
C ARG A 209 4.86 7.90 -15.07
N VAL A 210 3.90 7.82 -16.00
CA VAL A 210 3.66 8.83 -17.02
C VAL A 210 2.19 9.24 -17.01
N HIS A 211 1.93 10.50 -17.30
CA HIS A 211 0.61 11.09 -17.38
C HIS A 211 0.39 11.67 -18.79
N PRO A 212 -0.01 10.81 -19.77
CA PRO A 212 -0.24 11.26 -21.15
C PRO A 212 -1.35 12.29 -21.28
N ALA A 213 -2.28 12.28 -20.34
CA ALA A 213 -3.31 13.29 -20.15
C ALA A 213 -3.59 13.44 -18.65
N SER A 214 -4.19 14.55 -18.25
CA SER A 214 -4.51 14.83 -16.83
C SER A 214 -5.43 13.79 -16.16
N TRP A 215 -6.11 12.98 -16.93
CA TRP A 215 -7.02 11.93 -16.49
C TRP A 215 -6.49 10.50 -16.75
N VAL A 216 -5.23 10.36 -17.20
CA VAL A 216 -4.58 9.04 -17.48
C VAL A 216 -3.27 8.95 -16.73
N MET A 217 -3.07 7.92 -15.95
CA MET A 217 -1.78 7.52 -15.39
C MET A 217 -1.45 6.09 -15.82
N LEU A 218 -0.24 5.90 -16.33
CA LEU A 218 0.36 4.61 -16.59
C LEU A 218 1.60 4.47 -15.71
N GLY A 219 1.73 3.35 -15.00
CA GLY A 219 2.83 3.14 -14.08
C GLY A 219 3.46 1.75 -14.21
N THR A 220 4.73 1.67 -13.86
CA THR A 220 5.44 0.41 -13.65
C THR A 220 6.29 0.50 -12.41
N SER A 221 6.32 -0.56 -11.61
CA SER A 221 7.24 -0.68 -10.48
C SER A 221 7.95 -2.03 -10.51
N TYR A 222 9.16 -2.04 -9.99
CA TYR A 222 10.00 -3.22 -9.86
C TYR A 222 10.55 -3.31 -8.43
N TYR A 223 10.62 -4.52 -7.90
CA TYR A 223 11.23 -4.85 -6.61
C TYR A 223 12.19 -6.01 -6.77
N HIS A 224 13.34 -5.95 -6.09
CA HIS A 224 14.32 -7.03 -6.01
C HIS A 224 14.95 -7.09 -4.63
N ASP A 225 15.11 -8.31 -4.11
CA ASP A 225 15.73 -8.57 -2.80
C ASP A 225 16.47 -9.92 -2.78
N GLN A 226 17.38 -10.08 -1.82
CA GLN A 226 18.06 -11.33 -1.51
C GLN A 226 18.00 -11.56 0.01
N LEU A 227 17.21 -12.54 0.42
CA LEU A 227 17.01 -12.90 1.81
C LEU A 227 17.99 -13.99 2.24
N THR A 228 18.48 -13.90 3.45
CA THR A 228 19.34 -14.92 4.06
C THR A 228 18.55 -16.19 4.37
N GLU A 229 19.07 -17.35 4.01
CA GLU A 229 18.54 -18.63 4.44
C GLU A 229 19.26 -19.10 5.71
N PHE A 230 18.49 -19.31 6.77
CA PHE A 230 19.00 -19.82 8.05
C PHE A 230 18.72 -21.32 8.19
N ASP A 231 19.60 -22.04 8.89
CA ASP A 231 19.33 -23.41 9.28
C ASP A 231 18.39 -23.49 10.52
N ALA A 232 18.05 -24.70 10.95
CA ALA A 232 17.16 -24.92 12.08
C ALA A 232 17.70 -24.35 13.41
N THR A 233 19.00 -24.06 13.49
CA THR A 233 19.65 -23.45 14.67
C THR A 233 19.68 -21.93 14.61
N GLY A 234 19.24 -21.33 13.47
CA GLY A 234 19.29 -19.91 13.22
C GLY A 234 20.64 -19.40 12.73
N LYS A 235 21.51 -20.27 12.23
CA LYS A 235 22.80 -19.92 11.64
C LYS A 235 22.64 -19.65 10.15
N ASP A 236 23.29 -18.59 9.63
CA ASP A 236 23.36 -18.32 8.20
C ASP A 236 24.01 -19.49 7.45
N THR A 237 23.28 -20.05 6.50
CA THR A 237 23.74 -21.16 5.65
C THR A 237 24.67 -20.72 4.53
N GLY A 238 24.85 -19.42 4.32
CA GLY A 238 25.50 -18.85 3.15
C GLY A 238 24.64 -18.86 1.87
N ARG A 239 23.44 -19.42 1.95
CA ARG A 239 22.47 -19.46 0.82
C ARG A 239 21.56 -18.25 0.87
N ARG A 240 20.95 -17.93 -0.28
CA ARG A 240 20.05 -16.76 -0.40
C ARG A 240 18.78 -17.15 -1.16
N THR A 241 17.65 -16.69 -0.65
CA THR A 241 16.38 -16.68 -1.40
C THR A 241 16.32 -15.40 -2.22
N ARG A 242 16.22 -15.50 -3.52
CA ARG A 242 16.00 -14.35 -4.40
C ARG A 242 14.51 -14.08 -4.54
N GLN A 243 14.12 -12.82 -4.37
CA GLN A 243 12.77 -12.35 -4.65
C GLN A 243 12.83 -11.22 -5.66
N SER A 244 11.97 -11.26 -6.66
CA SER A 244 11.75 -10.14 -7.57
C SER A 244 10.30 -10.08 -7.98
N SER A 245 9.79 -8.87 -8.13
CA SER A 245 8.40 -8.62 -8.48
C SER A 245 8.31 -7.39 -9.36
N TYR A 246 7.28 -7.32 -10.17
CA TYR A 246 6.92 -6.13 -10.91
C TYR A 246 5.41 -5.95 -10.93
N VAL A 247 4.98 -4.69 -11.08
CA VAL A 247 3.57 -4.34 -11.23
C VAL A 247 3.42 -3.33 -12.36
N GLN A 248 2.35 -3.50 -13.14
CA GLN A 248 1.88 -2.54 -14.13
C GLN A 248 0.60 -1.91 -13.61
N SER A 249 0.51 -0.59 -13.63
CA SER A 249 -0.58 0.19 -13.05
C SER A 249 -1.25 1.05 -14.13
N LEU A 250 -2.58 1.10 -14.09
CA LEU A 250 -3.40 1.98 -14.91
C LEU A 250 -4.39 2.72 -14.01
N GLU A 251 -4.50 4.03 -14.20
CA GLU A 251 -5.59 4.83 -13.66
C GLU A 251 -6.20 5.70 -14.75
N LEU A 252 -7.52 5.69 -14.83
CA LEU A 252 -8.31 6.55 -15.70
C LEU A 252 -9.33 7.29 -14.85
N SER A 253 -9.29 8.62 -14.89
CA SER A 253 -10.16 9.48 -14.06
C SER A 253 -10.88 10.58 -14.86
N PRO A 254 -11.67 10.23 -15.92
CA PRO A 254 -12.40 11.20 -16.71
C PRO A 254 -13.64 11.70 -15.94
N GLY A 255 -13.60 12.93 -15.42
CA GLY A 255 -14.72 13.55 -14.69
C GLY A 255 -15.06 12.80 -13.39
N PRO A 256 -16.32 12.37 -13.17
CA PRO A 256 -16.71 11.69 -11.94
C PRO A 256 -16.32 10.20 -11.89
N VAL A 257 -15.89 9.64 -13.01
CA VAL A 257 -15.54 8.22 -13.13
C VAL A 257 -14.09 8.00 -12.74
N LEU A 258 -13.81 6.92 -12.00
CA LEU A 258 -12.46 6.44 -11.74
C LEU A 258 -12.40 4.95 -12.04
N VAL A 259 -11.46 4.56 -12.88
CA VAL A 259 -11.10 3.16 -13.15
C VAL A 259 -9.63 2.99 -12.80
N GLN A 260 -9.33 2.02 -11.96
CA GLN A 260 -7.97 1.65 -11.60
C GLN A 260 -7.77 0.16 -11.81
N GLY A 261 -6.55 -0.24 -12.14
CA GLY A 261 -6.18 -1.64 -12.21
C GLY A 261 -4.69 -1.81 -12.12
N GLU A 262 -4.29 -2.93 -11.57
CA GLU A 262 -2.90 -3.35 -11.52
C GLU A 262 -2.78 -4.83 -11.80
N TRP A 263 -1.70 -5.18 -12.44
CA TRP A 263 -1.27 -6.55 -12.67
C TRP A 263 0.15 -6.71 -12.16
N ALA A 264 0.33 -7.64 -11.23
CA ALA A 264 1.59 -7.92 -10.56
C ALA A 264 2.05 -9.36 -10.81
N ARG A 265 3.34 -9.54 -10.93
CA ARG A 265 3.97 -10.85 -10.99
C ARG A 265 5.21 -10.87 -10.11
N GLY A 266 5.39 -11.96 -9.37
CA GLY A 266 6.51 -12.15 -8.45
C GLY A 266 7.10 -13.53 -8.55
N ASN A 267 8.41 -13.59 -8.37
CA ASN A 267 9.17 -14.83 -8.29
C ASN A 267 9.95 -14.86 -6.98
N VAL A 268 9.80 -15.96 -6.25
CA VAL A 268 10.58 -16.24 -5.03
C VAL A 268 11.34 -17.53 -5.26
N THR A 269 12.65 -17.47 -5.32
CA THR A 269 13.52 -18.61 -5.65
C THR A 269 14.51 -18.87 -4.51
N PRO A 270 14.20 -19.77 -3.57
CA PRO A 270 15.16 -20.25 -2.60
C PRO A 270 16.31 -20.99 -3.29
N SER A 271 17.53 -20.88 -2.73
CA SER A 271 18.66 -21.69 -3.22
C SER A 271 18.50 -23.16 -2.89
N SER A 272 17.67 -23.50 -1.90
CA SER A 272 17.52 -24.84 -1.33
C SER A 272 16.26 -25.58 -1.81
N ALA A 273 15.36 -24.92 -2.55
CA ALA A 273 14.07 -25.48 -2.97
C ALA A 273 13.60 -24.92 -4.32
N PRO A 274 12.62 -25.57 -4.98
CA PRO A 274 11.97 -25.01 -6.16
C PRO A 274 11.34 -23.64 -5.88
N GLY A 275 11.50 -22.73 -6.83
CA GLY A 275 10.93 -21.39 -6.72
C GLY A 275 9.41 -21.36 -6.97
N THR A 276 8.77 -20.37 -6.40
CA THR A 276 7.36 -20.03 -6.59
C THR A 276 7.25 -18.84 -7.56
N ASP A 277 6.31 -18.93 -8.50
CA ASP A 277 5.97 -17.89 -9.47
C ASP A 277 4.51 -17.53 -9.26
N MET A 278 4.24 -16.38 -8.67
CA MET A 278 2.89 -15.92 -8.30
C MET A 278 2.44 -14.76 -9.21
N GLU A 279 1.14 -14.66 -9.39
CA GLU A 279 0.50 -13.61 -10.17
C GLU A 279 -0.73 -13.08 -9.44
N GLY A 280 -0.92 -11.77 -9.50
CA GLY A 280 -2.10 -11.12 -8.94
C GLY A 280 -2.53 -9.93 -9.78
N TRP A 281 -3.83 -9.70 -9.85
CA TRP A 281 -4.36 -8.48 -10.45
C TRP A 281 -5.65 -8.03 -9.78
N TYR A 282 -5.93 -6.77 -9.90
CA TYR A 282 -7.24 -6.22 -9.60
C TYR A 282 -7.66 -5.21 -10.66
N ALA A 283 -8.95 -4.99 -10.74
CA ALA A 283 -9.57 -3.91 -11.47
C ALA A 283 -10.74 -3.35 -10.66
N VAL A 284 -10.83 -2.04 -10.56
CA VAL A 284 -11.93 -1.37 -9.87
C VAL A 284 -12.49 -0.26 -10.74
N ALA A 285 -13.82 -0.15 -10.76
CA ALA A 285 -14.53 0.96 -11.37
C ALA A 285 -15.45 1.63 -10.35
N SER A 286 -15.46 2.95 -10.32
CA SER A 286 -16.29 3.74 -9.43
C SER A 286 -16.78 5.01 -10.10
N VAL A 287 -17.87 5.58 -9.57
CA VAL A 287 -18.39 6.87 -10.00
C VAL A 287 -18.72 7.73 -8.79
N MET A 288 -18.34 9.01 -8.83
CA MET A 288 -18.70 9.98 -7.79
C MET A 288 -20.06 10.58 -8.11
N LEU A 289 -21.01 10.43 -7.20
CA LEU A 289 -22.36 10.96 -7.29
C LEU A 289 -22.58 12.00 -6.20
N LEU A 290 -23.12 13.16 -6.59
CA LEU A 290 -23.46 14.27 -5.68
C LEU A 290 -22.28 14.70 -4.77
N ASP A 291 -21.04 14.51 -5.21
CA ASP A 291 -19.80 14.78 -4.46
C ASP A 291 -19.68 14.06 -3.08
N ARG A 292 -20.55 13.09 -2.83
CA ARG A 292 -20.67 12.37 -1.55
C ARG A 292 -20.63 10.87 -1.68
N TYR A 293 -21.25 10.30 -2.71
CA TYR A 293 -21.46 8.87 -2.84
C TYR A 293 -20.54 8.32 -3.90
N ARG A 294 -19.70 7.38 -3.55
CA ARG A 294 -18.83 6.67 -4.49
C ARG A 294 -19.12 5.16 -4.46
N PRO A 295 -20.16 4.69 -5.15
CA PRO A 295 -20.30 3.27 -5.41
C PRO A 295 -19.16 2.78 -6.28
N TYR A 296 -18.76 1.53 -6.06
CA TYR A 296 -17.70 0.87 -6.82
C TYR A 296 -17.93 -0.64 -6.93
N VAL A 297 -17.27 -1.24 -7.90
CA VAL A 297 -17.10 -2.70 -7.99
C VAL A 297 -15.63 -2.96 -8.20
N GLU A 298 -15.08 -3.83 -7.36
CA GLU A 298 -13.71 -4.33 -7.46
C GLU A 298 -13.71 -5.81 -7.82
N LEU A 299 -12.82 -6.18 -8.73
CA LEU A 299 -12.54 -7.56 -9.12
C LEU A 299 -11.08 -7.85 -8.78
N GLN A 300 -10.83 -8.99 -8.12
CA GLN A 300 -9.47 -9.41 -7.79
C GLN A 300 -9.25 -10.86 -8.19
N HIS A 301 -8.04 -11.17 -8.60
CA HIS A 301 -7.57 -12.52 -8.89
C HIS A 301 -6.16 -12.68 -8.36
N PHE A 302 -5.91 -13.80 -7.68
CA PHE A 302 -4.58 -14.15 -7.21
C PHE A 302 -4.32 -15.63 -7.44
N ASP A 303 -3.20 -15.92 -8.08
CA ASP A 303 -2.63 -17.25 -8.30
C ASP A 303 -1.34 -17.35 -7.46
N PRO A 304 -1.36 -18.09 -6.34
CA PRO A 304 -0.20 -18.24 -5.47
C PRO A 304 0.97 -18.95 -6.13
N SER A 305 0.71 -19.82 -7.11
CA SER A 305 1.74 -20.55 -7.84
C SER A 305 1.30 -20.97 -9.23
N ARG A 306 1.63 -20.21 -10.24
CA ARG A 306 1.37 -20.52 -11.66
C ARG A 306 1.88 -21.89 -12.14
N LYS A 307 2.62 -22.59 -11.28
CA LYS A 307 3.10 -23.97 -11.52
C LYS A 307 2.12 -25.02 -11.00
N LEU A 308 1.17 -24.63 -10.17
CA LEU A 308 0.13 -25.49 -9.63
C LEU A 308 -1.19 -25.16 -10.33
N ALA A 309 -1.99 -26.16 -10.59
CA ALA A 309 -3.33 -25.96 -11.12
C ALA A 309 -4.34 -25.88 -9.97
N ASN A 310 -5.37 -25.07 -10.13
CA ASN A 310 -6.50 -24.96 -9.21
C ASN A 310 -6.13 -24.44 -7.80
N ASP A 311 -5.22 -23.51 -7.67
CA ASP A 311 -4.88 -22.88 -6.39
C ASP A 311 -5.23 -21.37 -6.34
N GLU A 312 -5.94 -20.89 -7.32
CA GLU A 312 -6.33 -19.47 -7.48
C GLU A 312 -7.42 -19.06 -6.50
N VAL A 313 -7.45 -17.76 -6.22
CA VAL A 313 -8.54 -17.08 -5.49
C VAL A 313 -9.06 -15.91 -6.35
N ARG A 314 -10.38 -15.79 -6.41
CA ARG A 314 -11.08 -14.68 -7.06
C ARG A 314 -11.97 -14.00 -6.05
N ILE A 315 -12.04 -12.67 -6.11
CA ILE A 315 -12.88 -11.88 -5.23
C ILE A 315 -13.66 -10.88 -6.08
N VAL A 316 -14.96 -10.75 -5.79
CA VAL A 316 -15.84 -9.72 -6.36
C VAL A 316 -16.36 -8.90 -5.20
N SER A 317 -16.09 -7.60 -5.22
CA SER A 317 -16.34 -6.70 -4.09
C SER A 317 -17.13 -5.47 -4.52
N PRO A 318 -18.47 -5.55 -4.59
CA PRO A 318 -19.29 -4.33 -4.63
C PRO A 318 -19.22 -3.58 -3.30
N GLY A 319 -19.10 -2.26 -3.37
CA GLY A 319 -19.04 -1.41 -2.20
C GLY A 319 -19.47 0.02 -2.45
N VAL A 320 -19.53 0.80 -1.39
CA VAL A 320 -19.81 2.23 -1.43
C VAL A 320 -18.99 2.97 -0.37
N ASN A 321 -18.42 4.09 -0.77
CA ASN A 321 -17.79 5.05 0.14
C ASN A 321 -18.66 6.31 0.19
N LEU A 322 -19.07 6.67 1.39
CA LEU A 322 -19.88 7.86 1.67
C LEU A 322 -18.98 8.90 2.31
N ARG A 323 -18.82 10.04 1.64
CA ARG A 323 -18.12 11.19 2.21
C ARG A 323 -19.12 12.04 2.99
N MET A 324 -18.84 12.20 4.27
CA MET A 324 -19.58 13.07 5.17
C MET A 324 -18.81 14.38 5.39
N ASP A 325 -19.41 15.29 6.13
CA ASP A 325 -18.74 16.55 6.50
C ASP A 325 -17.59 16.31 7.50
N GLY A 326 -16.61 17.21 7.53
CA GLY A 326 -15.53 17.16 8.53
C GLY A 326 -14.48 16.06 8.34
N GLY A 327 -14.32 15.50 7.13
CA GLY A 327 -13.31 14.46 6.90
C GLY A 327 -13.74 13.06 7.34
N LEU A 328 -15.03 12.86 7.63
CA LEU A 328 -15.62 11.58 7.99
C LEU A 328 -16.02 10.80 6.72
N TYR A 329 -15.70 9.51 6.69
CA TYR A 329 -16.07 8.56 5.63
C TYR A 329 -16.73 7.33 6.24
N LEU A 330 -17.83 6.90 5.64
CA LEU A 330 -18.46 5.62 5.92
C LEU A 330 -18.25 4.71 4.72
N LYS A 331 -17.75 3.51 4.95
CA LYS A 331 -17.46 2.53 3.90
C LYS A 331 -18.22 1.25 4.17
N PHE A 332 -18.77 0.68 3.11
CA PHE A 332 -19.46 -0.60 3.15
C PHE A 332 -19.01 -1.43 1.96
N GLN A 333 -18.70 -2.69 2.19
CA GLN A 333 -18.27 -3.62 1.14
C GLN A 333 -18.79 -5.02 1.43
N VAL A 334 -19.08 -5.73 0.37
CA VAL A 334 -19.40 -7.16 0.39
C VAL A 334 -18.36 -7.88 -0.45
N ASP A 335 -17.59 -8.76 0.14
CA ASP A 335 -16.58 -9.55 -0.55
C ASP A 335 -17.11 -10.96 -0.81
N LYS A 336 -17.23 -11.32 -2.06
CA LYS A 336 -17.54 -12.70 -2.46
C LYS A 336 -16.26 -13.39 -2.91
N TYR A 337 -15.79 -14.31 -2.08
CA TYR A 337 -14.62 -15.13 -2.34
C TYR A 337 -14.99 -16.41 -3.04
N HIS A 338 -14.21 -16.77 -4.04
CA HIS A 338 -14.19 -18.08 -4.69
C HIS A 338 -12.76 -18.59 -4.73
N SER A 339 -12.48 -19.73 -4.12
CA SER A 339 -11.16 -20.33 -4.16
C SER A 339 -11.20 -21.74 -4.70
N LEU A 340 -10.20 -22.10 -5.49
CA LEU A 340 -10.06 -23.43 -6.04
C LEU A 340 -9.47 -24.43 -5.01
N PRO A 341 -9.71 -25.75 -5.17
CA PRO A 341 -9.43 -26.75 -4.14
C PRO A 341 -7.99 -26.85 -3.64
N ALA A 342 -7.01 -26.56 -4.50
CA ALA A 342 -5.60 -26.65 -4.14
C ALA A 342 -5.11 -25.46 -3.30
N ASN A 343 -5.89 -24.39 -3.16
CA ASN A 343 -5.50 -23.26 -2.33
C ASN A 343 -5.40 -23.68 -0.86
N THR A 344 -4.19 -23.57 -0.30
CA THR A 344 -3.89 -24.04 1.06
C THR A 344 -4.62 -23.26 2.15
N ARG A 345 -4.96 -21.99 1.88
CA ARG A 345 -5.64 -21.12 2.84
C ARG A 345 -7.16 -21.32 2.85
N PHE A 346 -7.78 -21.40 1.68
CA PHE A 346 -9.24 -21.43 1.53
C PHE A 346 -9.79 -22.81 1.19
N LYS A 347 -8.97 -23.74 0.68
CA LYS A 347 -9.29 -25.15 0.42
C LYS A 347 -10.54 -25.36 -0.45
N GLY A 348 -10.70 -24.52 -1.47
CA GLY A 348 -11.84 -24.66 -2.40
C GLY A 348 -13.18 -24.27 -1.77
N VAL A 349 -13.22 -23.21 -0.98
CA VAL A 349 -14.43 -22.71 -0.30
C VAL A 349 -14.92 -21.41 -0.91
N ASP A 350 -16.22 -21.34 -1.14
CA ASP A 350 -16.92 -20.11 -1.45
C ASP A 350 -17.52 -19.52 -0.18
N TYR A 351 -17.29 -18.24 0.06
CA TYR A 351 -17.91 -17.52 1.16
C TYR A 351 -18.10 -16.04 0.86
N THR A 352 -18.92 -15.38 1.69
CA THR A 352 -19.20 -13.95 1.59
C THR A 352 -18.82 -13.28 2.91
N GLU A 353 -18.05 -12.21 2.84
CA GLU A 353 -17.68 -11.36 3.96
C GLU A 353 -18.41 -10.01 3.86
N LEU A 354 -18.94 -9.52 4.98
CA LEU A 354 -19.54 -8.20 5.07
C LEU A 354 -18.62 -7.32 5.90
N THR A 355 -18.31 -6.16 5.35
CA THR A 355 -17.40 -5.22 6.00
C THR A 355 -17.97 -3.82 6.01
N ALA A 356 -17.72 -3.09 7.09
CA ALA A 356 -18.03 -1.68 7.22
C ALA A 356 -16.90 -0.96 7.93
N ALA A 357 -16.70 0.31 7.63
CA ALA A 357 -15.71 1.13 8.33
C ALA A 357 -16.19 2.57 8.52
N VAL A 358 -15.75 3.16 9.62
CA VAL A 358 -15.80 4.59 9.89
C VAL A 358 -14.37 5.10 9.86
N ALA A 359 -14.02 5.91 8.88
CA ALA A 359 -12.69 6.50 8.76
C ALA A 359 -12.78 8.02 8.90
N VAL A 360 -11.88 8.60 9.68
CA VAL A 360 -11.84 10.05 9.94
C VAL A 360 -10.45 10.57 9.62
N ALA A 361 -10.38 11.72 8.93
CA ALA A 361 -9.15 12.48 8.76
C ALA A 361 -9.27 13.84 9.45
N PHE A 362 -8.25 14.28 10.13
CA PHE A 362 -8.19 15.55 10.87
C PHE A 362 -6.81 16.20 10.79
#